data_faffbd07c0860560552b0a2012ca5715
#
_entry.id   faffbd07c0860560552b0a2012ca5715
#
_cell.length_a   1.000
_cell.length_b   1.000
_cell.length_c   1.000
_cell.angle_alpha   90.00
_cell.angle_beta   90.00
_cell.angle_gamma   90.00
#
_symmetry.space_group_name_H-M   'P 1'
#
loop_
_entity.id
_entity.type
_entity.pdbx_description
1 polymer ?
#
loop_
_entity_poly.entity_id
_entity_poly.type
_entity_poly.pdbx_seq_one_letter_code
_entity_poly.pdbx_strand_id
1 'polypeptide(L)'
;MISQTGEDRVFGLYAALRRLAALVAVLLLCRITLADVEKMLATLQRHGGAPSVFRDWRQLIEDSKPLGTQDKLRRVNEFFNRKIQFVDDIQVWGQTDYWATPIETLAKARGDCEDFTIAKYFTLLDAGMSNDEMRLIYVKARIGGPASSVTQAHMVLAFYSSPEAEPLILDNLITEIRPASRRSDLQPVFSFNSQGIWANPNASGVPSATGVGRLTRWQDLLKRAKAEGFEF
;
A
#
# COMPACT_ATOMS: atom_id res chain seq x y z
N MET A 1 10.60 63.89 9.71
CA MET A 1 9.46 62.97 9.91
C MET A 1 9.13 62.34 8.58
N ILE A 2 9.95 61.35 8.18
CA ILE A 2 9.87 60.67 6.88
C ILE A 2 9.79 59.17 7.12
N SER A 3 8.63 58.63 6.75
CA SER A 3 8.39 57.26 6.22
C SER A 3 8.76 56.05 7.08
N GLN A 4 8.03 55.83 8.16
CA GLN A 4 7.88 54.49 8.81
C GLN A 4 6.77 53.66 8.15
N THR A 5 5.91 54.23 7.31
CA THR A 5 4.74 53.55 6.70
C THR A 5 5.04 52.68 5.52
N GLY A 6 6.22 52.76 4.88
CA GLY A 6 6.62 51.96 3.74
C GLY A 6 7.18 50.61 4.13
N GLU A 7 8.01 50.55 5.16
CA GLU A 7 8.65 49.33 5.63
C GLU A 7 7.65 48.36 6.26
N ASP A 8 6.67 48.87 7.04
CA ASP A 8 5.63 48.04 7.66
C ASP A 8 4.72 47.37 6.63
N ARG A 9 4.45 48.04 5.49
CA ARG A 9 3.68 47.45 4.37
C ARG A 9 4.45 46.37 3.66
N VAL A 10 5.76 46.53 3.49
CA VAL A 10 6.63 45.53 2.85
C VAL A 10 6.78 44.30 3.74
N PHE A 11 6.98 44.47 5.05
CA PHE A 11 7.01 43.36 6.01
C PHE A 11 5.67 42.60 6.08
N GLY A 12 4.53 43.30 6.04
CA GLY A 12 3.21 42.70 5.98
C GLY A 12 3.00 41.84 4.71
N LEU A 13 3.49 42.32 3.56
CA LEU A 13 3.40 41.61 2.29
C LEU A 13 4.26 40.33 2.28
N TYR A 14 5.48 40.41 2.81
CA TYR A 14 6.36 39.22 2.96
C TYR A 14 5.80 38.18 3.93
N ALA A 15 5.18 38.60 5.02
CA ALA A 15 4.51 37.70 5.94
C ALA A 15 3.29 37.02 5.33
N ALA A 16 2.50 37.76 4.53
CA ALA A 16 1.36 37.19 3.80
C ALA A 16 1.78 36.21 2.71
N LEU A 17 2.82 36.53 1.95
CA LEU A 17 3.41 35.64 0.94
C LEU A 17 4.00 34.34 1.54
N ARG A 18 4.66 34.44 2.69
CA ARG A 18 5.16 33.27 3.42
C ARG A 18 4.02 32.38 3.94
N ARG A 19 2.93 32.97 4.43
CA ARG A 19 1.74 32.23 4.86
C ARG A 19 1.04 31.56 3.68
N LEU A 20 0.92 32.25 2.55
CA LEU A 20 0.36 31.71 1.32
C LEU A 20 1.22 30.58 0.76
N ALA A 21 2.54 30.75 0.72
CA ALA A 21 3.49 29.71 0.31
C ALA A 21 3.45 28.48 1.24
N ALA A 22 3.30 28.69 2.55
CA ALA A 22 3.15 27.59 3.51
C ALA A 22 1.80 26.85 3.32
N LEU A 23 0.71 27.57 3.04
CA LEU A 23 -0.59 26.98 2.73
C LEU A 23 -0.56 26.19 1.42
N VAL A 24 0.08 26.72 0.39
CA VAL A 24 0.26 26.02 -0.90
C VAL A 24 1.17 24.81 -0.72
N ALA A 25 2.23 24.89 0.08
CA ALA A 25 3.09 23.75 0.39
C ALA A 25 2.35 22.65 1.17
N VAL A 26 1.46 23.01 2.11
CA VAL A 26 0.61 22.04 2.83
C VAL A 26 -0.40 21.37 1.91
N LEU A 27 -0.95 22.08 0.92
CA LEU A 27 -1.85 21.51 -0.10
C LEU A 27 -1.11 20.57 -1.07
N LEU A 28 0.16 20.85 -1.36
CA LEU A 28 1.02 19.99 -2.19
C LEU A 28 1.51 18.71 -1.46
N LEU A 29 1.42 18.68 -0.12
CA LEU A 29 1.74 17.51 0.69
C LEU A 29 0.57 16.53 0.85
N CYS A 30 -0.63 16.88 0.40
CA CYS A 30 -1.77 15.98 0.38
C CYS A 30 -1.66 15.11 -0.88
N ARG A 31 -1.12 13.89 -0.74
CA ARG A 31 -0.91 12.95 -1.86
C ARG A 31 -2.20 12.56 -2.58
N ILE A 32 -3.36 12.68 -1.94
CA ILE A 32 -4.67 12.37 -2.52
C ILE A 32 -5.50 13.65 -2.61
N THR A 33 -5.84 14.06 -3.82
CA THR A 33 -6.69 15.23 -4.10
C THR A 33 -8.18 14.88 -3.97
N LEU A 34 -9.06 15.90 -3.94
CA LEU A 34 -10.52 15.67 -4.00
C LEU A 34 -10.93 14.94 -5.28
N ALA A 35 -10.28 15.24 -6.41
CA ALA A 35 -10.53 14.56 -7.68
C ALA A 35 -10.16 13.08 -7.64
N ASP A 36 -9.11 12.71 -6.90
CA ASP A 36 -8.71 11.31 -6.74
C ASP A 36 -9.70 10.56 -5.83
N VAL A 37 -10.18 11.19 -4.77
CA VAL A 37 -11.26 10.63 -3.93
C VAL A 37 -12.52 10.36 -4.74
N GLU A 38 -12.90 11.26 -5.65
CA GLU A 38 -14.06 11.06 -6.54
C GLU A 38 -13.87 9.87 -7.49
N LYS A 39 -12.67 9.71 -8.07
CA LYS A 39 -12.34 8.56 -8.93
C LYS A 39 -12.41 7.24 -8.15
N MET A 40 -11.83 7.20 -6.95
CA MET A 40 -11.88 6.04 -6.05
C MET A 40 -13.32 5.66 -5.70
N LEU A 41 -14.15 6.65 -5.33
CA LEU A 41 -15.57 6.42 -5.03
C LEU A 41 -16.35 5.92 -6.23
N ALA A 42 -16.11 6.49 -7.42
CA ALA A 42 -16.74 6.03 -8.66
C ALA A 42 -16.38 4.57 -8.98
N THR A 43 -15.11 4.19 -8.79
CA THR A 43 -14.67 2.80 -8.95
C THR A 43 -15.33 1.89 -7.91
N LEU A 44 -15.33 2.28 -6.63
CA LEU A 44 -15.99 1.53 -5.57
C LEU A 44 -17.46 1.23 -5.93
N GLN A 45 -18.23 2.26 -6.33
CA GLN A 45 -19.63 2.13 -6.69
C GLN A 45 -19.84 1.24 -7.93
N ARG A 46 -18.96 1.37 -8.94
CA ARG A 46 -19.01 0.53 -10.15
C ARG A 46 -18.88 -0.95 -9.83
N HIS A 47 -18.11 -1.31 -8.81
CA HIS A 47 -17.92 -2.68 -8.35
C HIS A 47 -18.90 -3.09 -7.23
N GLY A 48 -19.91 -2.24 -6.93
CA GLY A 48 -20.97 -2.54 -5.96
C GLY A 48 -20.59 -2.34 -4.50
N GLY A 49 -19.50 -1.61 -4.24
CA GLY A 49 -19.02 -1.35 -2.89
C GLY A 49 -19.85 -0.30 -2.14
N ALA A 50 -19.99 -0.48 -0.83
CA ALA A 50 -20.68 0.47 0.03
C ALA A 50 -19.79 1.67 0.37
N PRO A 51 -20.30 2.92 0.30
CA PRO A 51 -19.50 4.10 0.68
C PRO A 51 -18.98 4.08 2.13
N SER A 52 -19.59 3.28 3.01
CA SER A 52 -19.14 3.12 4.40
C SER A 52 -17.77 2.45 4.48
N VAL A 53 -17.51 1.41 3.69
CA VAL A 53 -16.20 0.73 3.71
C VAL A 53 -15.09 1.66 3.22
N PHE A 54 -15.39 2.51 2.25
CA PHE A 54 -14.45 3.53 1.78
C PHE A 54 -14.14 4.57 2.86
N ARG A 55 -15.16 5.05 3.60
CA ARG A 55 -14.95 5.96 4.73
C ARG A 55 -14.10 5.32 5.82
N ASP A 56 -14.39 4.06 6.20
CA ASP A 56 -13.62 3.32 7.20
C ASP A 56 -12.13 3.20 6.78
N TRP A 57 -11.88 2.89 5.51
CA TRP A 57 -10.53 2.80 4.95
C TRP A 57 -9.82 4.16 4.91
N ARG A 58 -10.50 5.22 4.47
CA ARG A 58 -9.93 6.59 4.50
C ARG A 58 -9.62 7.02 5.91
N GLN A 59 -10.51 6.75 6.87
CA GLN A 59 -10.28 7.06 8.27
C GLN A 59 -9.06 6.29 8.82
N LEU A 60 -8.91 5.01 8.47
CA LEU A 60 -7.73 4.22 8.82
C LEU A 60 -6.43 4.91 8.34
N ILE A 61 -6.40 5.39 7.10
CA ILE A 61 -5.23 6.08 6.54
C ILE A 61 -4.92 7.34 7.36
N GLU A 62 -5.91 8.22 7.55
CA GLU A 62 -5.71 9.48 8.26
C GLU A 62 -5.27 9.25 9.73
N ASP A 63 -5.91 8.32 10.43
CA ASP A 63 -5.54 7.95 11.80
C ASP A 63 -4.15 7.31 11.89
N SER A 64 -3.69 6.69 10.80
CA SER A 64 -2.39 6.03 10.77
C SER A 64 -1.24 7.00 10.48
N LYS A 65 -1.46 8.09 9.74
CA LYS A 65 -0.41 9.06 9.36
C LYS A 65 0.49 9.52 10.51
N PRO A 66 -0.06 9.92 11.68
CA PRO A 66 0.76 10.40 12.80
C PRO A 66 1.44 9.29 13.62
N LEU A 67 1.16 8.02 13.35
CA LEU A 67 1.64 6.91 14.15
C LEU A 67 3.07 6.49 13.78
N GLY A 68 3.73 5.81 14.71
CA GLY A 68 4.98 5.10 14.45
C GLY A 68 4.78 3.89 13.51
N THR A 69 5.86 3.47 12.87
CA THR A 69 5.87 2.42 11.85
C THR A 69 5.16 1.14 12.30
N GLN A 70 5.46 0.60 13.47
CA GLN A 70 4.88 -0.66 13.94
C GLN A 70 3.35 -0.57 14.11
N ASP A 71 2.85 0.56 14.62
CA ASP A 71 1.41 0.77 14.76
C ASP A 71 0.71 0.90 13.40
N LYS A 72 1.35 1.55 12.40
CA LYS A 72 0.85 1.61 11.03
C LYS A 72 0.71 0.19 10.45
N LEU A 73 1.79 -0.59 10.51
CA LEU A 73 1.80 -1.96 10.01
C LEU A 73 0.70 -2.80 10.66
N ARG A 74 0.60 -2.76 11.99
CA ARG A 74 -0.40 -3.52 12.75
C ARG A 74 -1.82 -3.13 12.38
N ARG A 75 -2.16 -1.83 12.39
CA ARG A 75 -3.50 -1.34 12.09
C ARG A 75 -3.95 -1.70 10.68
N VAL A 76 -3.08 -1.51 9.69
CA VAL A 76 -3.39 -1.82 8.30
C VAL A 76 -3.54 -3.33 8.10
N ASN A 77 -2.63 -4.14 8.67
CA ASN A 77 -2.73 -5.59 8.59
C ASN A 77 -4.04 -6.12 9.21
N GLU A 78 -4.37 -5.67 10.42
CA GLU A 78 -5.60 -6.06 11.11
C GLU A 78 -6.86 -5.62 10.37
N PHE A 79 -6.87 -4.41 9.79
CA PHE A 79 -8.00 -3.90 9.05
C PHE A 79 -8.37 -4.83 7.89
N PHE A 80 -7.44 -5.12 7.01
CA PHE A 80 -7.71 -5.98 5.85
C PHE A 80 -8.03 -7.41 6.28
N ASN A 81 -7.28 -8.00 7.22
CA ASN A 81 -7.52 -9.37 7.68
C ASN A 81 -8.90 -9.55 8.35
N ARG A 82 -9.51 -8.47 8.86
CA ARG A 82 -10.88 -8.51 9.44
C ARG A 82 -11.99 -8.12 8.47
N LYS A 83 -11.70 -7.24 7.51
CA LYS A 83 -12.73 -6.66 6.62
C LYS A 83 -12.89 -7.44 5.32
N ILE A 84 -11.86 -8.13 4.87
CA ILE A 84 -11.86 -8.87 3.60
C ILE A 84 -12.00 -10.36 3.90
N GLN A 85 -12.94 -11.00 3.22
CA GLN A 85 -13.08 -12.45 3.24
C GLN A 85 -12.14 -13.07 2.21
N PHE A 86 -11.37 -14.10 2.61
CA PHE A 86 -10.57 -14.86 1.65
C PHE A 86 -11.48 -15.65 0.72
N VAL A 87 -11.40 -15.38 -0.57
CA VAL A 87 -12.15 -16.05 -1.64
C VAL A 87 -11.32 -16.04 -2.90
N ASP A 88 -11.22 -17.19 -3.56
CA ASP A 88 -10.46 -17.34 -4.81
C ASP A 88 -11.02 -16.44 -5.93
N ASP A 89 -10.17 -15.92 -6.76
CA ASP A 89 -10.47 -15.02 -7.87
C ASP A 89 -11.54 -15.52 -8.83
N ILE A 90 -11.55 -16.81 -9.11
CA ILE A 90 -12.57 -17.39 -9.98
C ILE A 90 -13.99 -17.16 -9.48
N GLN A 91 -14.18 -17.07 -8.16
CA GLN A 91 -15.48 -16.84 -7.54
C GLN A 91 -15.80 -15.33 -7.46
N VAL A 92 -14.79 -14.47 -7.34
CA VAL A 92 -14.97 -13.02 -7.21
C VAL A 92 -15.05 -12.34 -8.58
N TRP A 93 -14.18 -12.73 -9.50
CA TRP A 93 -13.93 -12.06 -10.78
C TRP A 93 -14.29 -12.89 -12.01
N GLY A 94 -14.53 -14.21 -11.86
CA GLY A 94 -14.71 -15.14 -12.97
C GLY A 94 -13.42 -15.40 -13.76
N GLN A 95 -12.26 -15.05 -13.18
CA GLN A 95 -10.92 -15.23 -13.74
C GLN A 95 -10.07 -16.02 -12.75
N THR A 96 -9.02 -16.71 -13.20
CA THR A 96 -8.21 -17.60 -12.35
C THR A 96 -7.08 -16.88 -11.61
N ASP A 97 -6.76 -15.64 -11.94
CA ASP A 97 -5.62 -14.89 -11.38
C ASP A 97 -5.78 -13.40 -11.75
N TYR A 98 -6.61 -12.69 -11.00
CA TYR A 98 -6.93 -11.28 -11.18
C TYR A 98 -6.42 -10.48 -9.99
N TRP A 99 -5.43 -9.65 -10.20
CA TRP A 99 -4.89 -8.80 -9.14
C TRP A 99 -5.74 -7.53 -9.00
N ALA A 100 -6.59 -7.51 -7.99
CA ALA A 100 -7.49 -6.39 -7.75
C ALA A 100 -6.76 -5.16 -7.21
N THR A 101 -7.23 -3.95 -7.59
CA THR A 101 -6.79 -2.73 -6.94
C THR A 101 -7.34 -2.66 -5.51
N PRO A 102 -6.76 -1.81 -4.63
CA PRO A 102 -7.31 -1.66 -3.27
C PRO A 102 -8.79 -1.29 -3.26
N ILE A 103 -9.25 -0.45 -4.21
CA ILE A 103 -10.65 -0.04 -4.28
C ILE A 103 -11.55 -1.19 -4.75
N GLU A 104 -11.09 -1.99 -5.71
CA GLU A 104 -11.78 -3.19 -6.17
C GLU A 104 -11.92 -4.22 -5.04
N THR A 105 -10.83 -4.47 -4.29
CA THR A 105 -10.82 -5.36 -3.12
C THR A 105 -11.79 -4.88 -2.04
N LEU A 106 -11.77 -3.57 -1.71
CA LEU A 106 -12.70 -2.98 -0.74
C LEU A 106 -14.16 -3.06 -1.21
N ALA A 107 -14.40 -2.84 -2.51
CA ALA A 107 -15.75 -2.90 -3.07
C ALA A 107 -16.35 -4.30 -2.98
N LYS A 108 -15.55 -5.34 -3.25
CA LYS A 108 -15.99 -6.74 -3.15
C LYS A 108 -16.01 -7.25 -1.72
N ALA A 109 -15.24 -6.65 -0.80
CA ALA A 109 -14.93 -7.15 0.53
C ALA A 109 -14.47 -8.63 0.52
N ARG A 110 -13.89 -9.06 -0.59
CA ARG A 110 -13.40 -10.40 -0.89
C ARG A 110 -12.16 -10.31 -1.76
N GLY A 111 -11.28 -11.28 -1.64
CA GLY A 111 -10.08 -11.40 -2.45
C GLY A 111 -9.20 -12.54 -1.97
N ASP A 112 -8.15 -12.85 -2.70
CA ASP A 112 -7.16 -13.85 -2.29
C ASP A 112 -5.84 -13.22 -1.81
N CYS A 113 -4.75 -13.98 -1.76
CA CYS A 113 -3.53 -13.55 -1.08
C CYS A 113 -2.89 -12.29 -1.67
N GLU A 114 -2.90 -12.14 -2.97
CA GLU A 114 -2.36 -10.97 -3.65
C GLU A 114 -3.20 -9.72 -3.38
N ASP A 115 -4.53 -9.85 -3.37
CA ASP A 115 -5.44 -8.73 -3.10
C ASP A 115 -5.23 -8.15 -1.70
N PHE A 116 -5.09 -9.02 -0.69
CA PHE A 116 -4.73 -8.59 0.67
C PHE A 116 -3.38 -7.87 0.69
N THR A 117 -2.38 -8.43 0.02
CA THR A 117 -1.02 -7.90 0.01
C THR A 117 -0.96 -6.55 -0.69
N ILE A 118 -1.59 -6.43 -1.86
CA ILE A 118 -1.68 -5.21 -2.66
C ILE A 118 -2.42 -4.11 -1.88
N ALA A 119 -3.58 -4.43 -1.31
CA ALA A 119 -4.36 -3.46 -0.56
C ALA A 119 -3.62 -2.92 0.66
N LYS A 120 -2.88 -3.77 1.40
CA LYS A 120 -2.02 -3.37 2.50
C LYS A 120 -0.89 -2.46 2.03
N TYR A 121 -0.20 -2.82 0.93
CA TYR A 121 0.91 -2.05 0.37
C TYR A 121 0.51 -0.61 0.02
N PHE A 122 -0.54 -0.42 -0.79
CA PHE A 122 -1.01 0.92 -1.17
C PHE A 122 -1.53 1.72 0.02
N THR A 123 -2.23 1.07 0.95
CA THR A 123 -2.73 1.75 2.16
C THR A 123 -1.58 2.26 3.04
N LEU A 124 -0.48 1.51 3.15
CA LEU A 124 0.70 1.92 3.90
C LEU A 124 1.45 3.06 3.20
N LEU A 125 1.52 3.06 1.85
CA LEU A 125 2.04 4.20 1.08
C LEU A 125 1.22 5.46 1.36
N ASP A 126 -0.11 5.38 1.32
CA ASP A 126 -1.02 6.49 1.60
C ASP A 126 -0.96 6.95 3.07
N ALA A 127 -0.62 6.04 3.99
CA ALA A 127 -0.32 6.35 5.39
C ALA A 127 1.07 6.95 5.60
N GLY A 128 1.83 7.20 4.52
CA GLY A 128 3.12 7.90 4.53
C GLY A 128 4.33 7.00 4.78
N MET A 129 4.23 5.70 4.55
CA MET A 129 5.40 4.82 4.54
C MET A 129 6.14 4.91 3.21
N SER A 130 7.46 4.70 3.25
CA SER A 130 8.29 4.74 2.05
C SER A 130 8.11 3.48 1.21
N ASN A 131 8.08 3.65 -0.11
CA ASN A 131 8.10 2.54 -1.04
C ASN A 131 9.38 1.69 -0.93
N ASP A 132 10.52 2.32 -0.60
CA ASP A 132 11.81 1.64 -0.43
C ASP A 132 11.82 0.64 0.74
N GLU A 133 10.92 0.85 1.72
CA GLU A 133 10.80 0.01 2.90
C GLU A 133 9.88 -1.21 2.69
N MET A 134 9.19 -1.31 1.54
CA MET A 134 8.15 -2.32 1.34
C MET A 134 8.33 -3.11 0.05
N ARG A 135 8.13 -4.43 0.14
CA ARG A 135 8.13 -5.34 -1.01
C ARG A 135 7.00 -6.35 -0.90
N LEU A 136 6.32 -6.58 -2.00
CA LEU A 136 5.45 -7.73 -2.18
C LEU A 136 6.34 -8.93 -2.48
N ILE A 137 6.17 -10.04 -1.74
CA ILE A 137 6.98 -11.24 -1.93
C ILE A 137 6.10 -12.38 -2.37
N TYR A 138 6.42 -12.95 -3.54
CA TYR A 138 5.86 -14.22 -3.97
C TYR A 138 6.58 -15.36 -3.24
N VAL A 139 5.84 -16.23 -2.59
CA VAL A 139 6.38 -17.31 -1.76
C VAL A 139 5.71 -18.65 -2.09
N LYS A 140 6.38 -19.75 -1.76
CA LYS A 140 5.73 -21.05 -1.58
C LYS A 140 5.42 -21.19 -0.09
N ALA A 141 4.15 -21.19 0.25
CA ALA A 141 3.70 -21.35 1.64
C ALA A 141 3.43 -22.82 1.93
N ARG A 142 3.98 -23.35 3.03
CA ARG A 142 3.68 -24.70 3.51
C ARG A 142 2.38 -24.67 4.31
N ILE A 143 1.40 -25.43 3.87
CA ILE A 143 0.06 -25.48 4.45
C ILE A 143 -0.10 -26.80 5.24
N GLY A 144 -0.80 -26.73 6.38
CA GLY A 144 -1.06 -27.92 7.20
C GLY A 144 -0.04 -28.19 8.33
N GLY A 145 0.79 -27.19 8.63
CA GLY A 145 1.72 -27.22 9.77
C GLY A 145 3.13 -27.72 9.43
N PRO A 146 4.03 -27.78 10.44
CA PRO A 146 5.46 -28.00 10.24
C PRO A 146 5.83 -29.34 9.57
N ALA A 147 5.01 -30.37 9.79
CA ALA A 147 5.24 -31.72 9.22
C ALA A 147 4.62 -31.90 7.82
N SER A 148 3.90 -30.91 7.31
CA SER A 148 3.26 -30.99 5.99
C SER A 148 4.28 -30.84 4.86
N SER A 149 4.11 -31.62 3.79
CA SER A 149 4.81 -31.45 2.51
C SER A 149 3.98 -30.65 1.50
N VAL A 150 2.74 -30.27 1.84
CA VAL A 150 1.86 -29.52 0.93
C VAL A 150 2.31 -28.07 0.86
N THR A 151 2.59 -27.59 -0.33
CA THR A 151 2.94 -26.19 -0.59
C THR A 151 1.94 -25.55 -1.55
N GLN A 152 1.67 -24.27 -1.35
CA GLN A 152 0.79 -23.46 -2.17
C GLN A 152 1.50 -22.16 -2.57
N ALA A 153 1.23 -21.67 -3.78
CA ALA A 153 1.61 -20.32 -4.17
C ALA A 153 0.91 -19.31 -3.24
N HIS A 154 1.65 -18.30 -2.81
CA HIS A 154 1.14 -17.31 -1.86
C HIS A 154 1.88 -15.99 -2.01
N MET A 155 1.26 -14.90 -1.57
CA MET A 155 1.86 -13.58 -1.56
C MET A 155 1.76 -12.94 -0.19
N VAL A 156 2.85 -12.30 0.25
CA VAL A 156 2.92 -11.57 1.52
C VAL A 156 3.56 -10.20 1.31
N LEU A 157 3.26 -9.26 2.22
CA LEU A 157 3.94 -7.98 2.28
C LEU A 157 5.09 -8.05 3.28
N ALA A 158 6.28 -7.61 2.86
CA ALA A 158 7.46 -7.48 3.70
C ALA A 158 7.77 -6.01 3.94
N PHE A 159 8.03 -5.65 5.19
CA PHE A 159 8.53 -4.35 5.61
C PHE A 159 9.97 -4.46 6.08
N TYR A 160 10.85 -3.60 5.57
CA TYR A 160 12.28 -3.50 5.90
C TYR A 160 12.55 -2.17 6.59
N SER A 161 13.05 -2.17 7.82
CA SER A 161 13.43 -0.95 8.54
C SER A 161 14.74 -0.32 8.00
N SER A 162 15.53 -1.08 7.29
CA SER A 162 16.68 -0.68 6.47
C SER A 162 16.92 -1.71 5.38
N PRO A 163 17.69 -1.43 4.31
CA PRO A 163 17.90 -2.37 3.19
C PRO A 163 18.44 -3.74 3.60
N GLU A 164 19.22 -3.81 4.67
CA GLU A 164 19.85 -5.04 5.19
C GLU A 164 19.09 -5.63 6.38
N ALA A 165 18.03 -4.98 6.86
CA ALA A 165 17.27 -5.46 8.02
C ALA A 165 16.47 -6.71 7.67
N GLU A 166 16.31 -7.58 8.65
CA GLU A 166 15.35 -8.67 8.57
C GLU A 166 13.93 -8.11 8.44
N PRO A 167 13.17 -8.49 7.40
CA PRO A 167 11.83 -7.95 7.20
C PRO A 167 10.80 -8.50 8.20
N LEU A 168 9.84 -7.64 8.50
CA LEU A 168 8.59 -8.01 9.14
C LEU A 168 7.56 -8.43 8.08
N ILE A 169 6.91 -9.56 8.29
CA ILE A 169 5.96 -10.14 7.34
C ILE A 169 4.52 -9.86 7.77
N LEU A 170 3.77 -9.21 6.88
CA LEU A 170 2.34 -9.01 6.98
C LEU A 170 1.63 -10.01 6.07
N ASP A 171 0.72 -10.78 6.62
CA ASP A 171 0.10 -11.92 5.95
C ASP A 171 -1.42 -11.98 6.28
N ASN A 172 -2.20 -12.61 5.42
CA ASN A 172 -3.60 -12.91 5.69
C ASN A 172 -3.79 -14.28 6.36
N LEU A 173 -2.84 -15.21 6.19
CA LEU A 173 -2.88 -16.53 6.84
C LEU A 173 -2.53 -16.44 8.34
N ILE A 174 -1.62 -15.54 8.71
CA ILE A 174 -1.21 -15.31 10.09
C ILE A 174 -1.30 -13.81 10.38
N THR A 175 -2.26 -13.41 11.20
CA THR A 175 -2.49 -11.99 11.49
C THR A 175 -1.36 -11.36 12.31
N GLU A 176 -0.65 -12.15 13.12
CA GLU A 176 0.51 -11.66 13.86
C GLU A 176 1.64 -11.32 12.90
N ILE A 177 2.14 -10.09 12.99
CA ILE A 177 3.32 -9.64 12.21
C ILE A 177 4.56 -10.26 12.84
N ARG A 178 5.31 -11.03 12.07
CA ARG A 178 6.50 -11.76 12.52
C ARG A 178 7.71 -11.44 11.65
N PRO A 179 8.93 -11.48 12.24
CA PRO A 179 10.17 -11.48 11.45
C PRO A 179 10.21 -12.69 10.49
N ALA A 180 10.87 -12.54 9.36
CA ALA A 180 10.99 -13.58 8.33
C ALA A 180 11.59 -14.89 8.89
N SER A 181 12.55 -14.81 9.82
CA SER A 181 13.16 -15.96 10.49
C SER A 181 12.14 -16.80 11.29
N ARG A 182 11.02 -16.20 11.71
CA ARG A 182 9.92 -16.90 12.40
C ARG A 182 8.81 -17.37 11.46
N ARG A 183 9.03 -17.26 10.15
CA ARG A 183 8.12 -17.69 9.07
C ARG A 183 8.77 -18.80 8.25
N SER A 184 9.22 -19.88 8.91
CA SER A 184 9.81 -21.06 8.27
C SER A 184 8.84 -21.84 7.37
N ASP A 185 7.55 -21.50 7.42
CA ASP A 185 6.50 -21.95 6.52
C ASP A 185 6.56 -21.30 5.13
N LEU A 186 7.26 -20.16 4.99
CA LEU A 186 7.35 -19.40 3.75
C LEU A 186 8.72 -19.60 3.08
N GLN A 187 8.71 -20.04 1.83
CA GLN A 187 9.89 -20.08 0.97
C GLN A 187 9.81 -18.97 -0.07
N PRO A 188 10.61 -17.90 0.06
CA PRO A 188 10.58 -16.80 -0.89
C PRO A 188 11.07 -17.22 -2.28
N VAL A 189 10.43 -16.67 -3.33
CA VAL A 189 10.78 -16.93 -4.73
C VAL A 189 11.34 -15.68 -5.39
N PHE A 190 10.58 -14.58 -5.36
CA PHE A 190 11.02 -13.26 -5.79
C PHE A 190 10.21 -12.19 -5.05
N SER A 191 10.70 -10.95 -5.10
CA SER A 191 9.99 -9.80 -4.54
C SER A 191 9.93 -8.64 -5.53
N PHE A 192 8.99 -7.73 -5.33
CA PHE A 192 8.79 -6.57 -6.20
C PHE A 192 8.04 -5.45 -5.47
N ASN A 193 8.10 -4.25 -6.05
CA ASN A 193 7.23 -3.11 -5.72
C ASN A 193 7.06 -2.23 -6.97
N SER A 194 6.59 -0.99 -6.83
CA SER A 194 6.41 -0.09 -7.98
C SER A 194 7.73 0.36 -8.64
N GLN A 195 8.88 0.19 -7.97
CA GLN A 195 10.20 0.57 -8.50
C GLN A 195 10.88 -0.55 -9.28
N GLY A 196 10.61 -1.84 -8.95
CA GLY A 196 11.30 -2.92 -9.63
C GLY A 196 11.09 -4.32 -9.05
N ILE A 197 11.89 -5.27 -9.54
CA ILE A 197 11.89 -6.68 -9.12
C ILE A 197 13.26 -7.04 -8.55
N TRP A 198 13.24 -7.83 -7.48
CA TRP A 198 14.38 -8.53 -6.92
C TRP A 198 14.22 -10.03 -7.16
N ALA A 199 15.06 -10.58 -8.03
CA ALA A 199 15.03 -12.03 -8.33
C ALA A 199 15.45 -12.88 -7.11
N ASN A 200 16.31 -12.32 -6.24
CA ASN A 200 16.58 -12.87 -4.92
C ASN A 200 15.85 -12.01 -3.88
N PRO A 201 14.83 -12.51 -3.21
CA PRO A 201 14.05 -11.72 -2.25
C PRO A 201 14.87 -11.26 -1.03
N ASN A 202 16.01 -11.91 -0.74
CA ASN A 202 16.94 -11.52 0.31
C ASN A 202 18.03 -10.54 -0.18
N ALA A 203 18.01 -10.13 -1.45
CA ALA A 203 18.99 -9.19 -1.96
C ALA A 203 18.71 -7.77 -1.44
N SER A 204 19.65 -7.25 -0.67
CA SER A 204 19.82 -5.81 -0.46
C SER A 204 20.44 -5.24 -1.73
N GLY A 205 19.70 -4.55 -2.55
CA GLY A 205 20.29 -3.99 -3.77
C GLY A 205 19.27 -3.27 -4.64
N VAL A 206 19.80 -2.60 -5.67
CA VAL A 206 18.98 -1.87 -6.64
C VAL A 206 18.09 -2.87 -7.38
N PRO A 207 16.76 -2.65 -7.44
CA PRO A 207 15.87 -3.50 -8.18
C PRO A 207 16.18 -3.46 -9.69
N SER A 208 15.93 -4.56 -10.38
CA SER A 208 15.98 -4.56 -11.83
C SER A 208 14.73 -3.88 -12.39
N ALA A 209 14.86 -2.62 -12.81
CA ALA A 209 13.76 -1.89 -13.45
C ALA A 209 13.25 -2.60 -14.72
N THR A 210 14.13 -3.34 -15.43
CA THR A 210 13.75 -4.12 -16.61
C THR A 210 12.92 -5.36 -16.29
N GLY A 211 12.92 -5.81 -15.04
CA GLY A 211 12.14 -6.97 -14.57
C GLY A 211 10.65 -6.68 -14.39
N VAL A 212 10.27 -5.46 -13.99
CA VAL A 212 8.85 -5.08 -13.75
C VAL A 212 8.00 -5.28 -15.01
N GLY A 213 8.57 -5.04 -16.19
CA GLY A 213 7.90 -5.27 -17.47
C GLY A 213 7.50 -6.73 -17.73
N ARG A 214 8.05 -7.68 -16.98
CA ARG A 214 7.72 -9.11 -17.09
C ARG A 214 6.56 -9.52 -16.18
N LEU A 215 6.20 -8.68 -15.17
CA LEU A 215 5.03 -8.88 -14.32
C LEU A 215 3.82 -8.15 -14.94
N THR A 216 3.26 -8.72 -15.99
CA THR A 216 2.15 -8.10 -16.76
C THR A 216 0.95 -7.75 -15.88
N ARG A 217 0.60 -8.62 -14.91
CA ARG A 217 -0.51 -8.35 -13.96
C ARG A 217 -0.23 -7.18 -13.04
N TRP A 218 1.00 -7.08 -12.53
CA TRP A 218 1.41 -5.95 -11.71
C TRP A 218 1.37 -4.63 -12.47
N GLN A 219 1.83 -4.63 -13.72
CA GLN A 219 1.76 -3.43 -14.56
C GLN A 219 0.33 -3.03 -14.89
N ASP A 220 -0.53 -3.99 -15.21
CA ASP A 220 -1.95 -3.71 -15.42
C ASP A 220 -2.59 -3.13 -14.16
N LEU A 221 -2.31 -3.74 -13.00
CA LEU A 221 -2.77 -3.23 -11.70
C LEU A 221 -2.29 -1.80 -11.45
N LEU A 222 -0.99 -1.49 -11.64
CA LEU A 222 -0.44 -0.15 -11.46
C LEU A 222 -1.15 0.86 -12.38
N LYS A 223 -1.43 0.48 -13.63
CA LYS A 223 -2.16 1.33 -14.57
C LYS A 223 -3.59 1.60 -14.09
N ARG A 224 -4.30 0.58 -13.60
CA ARG A 224 -5.66 0.72 -13.05
C ARG A 224 -5.65 1.57 -11.77
N ALA A 225 -4.77 1.26 -10.82
CA ALA A 225 -4.63 2.01 -9.58
C ALA A 225 -4.36 3.50 -9.83
N LYS A 226 -3.47 3.84 -10.80
CA LYS A 226 -3.23 5.22 -11.21
C LYS A 226 -4.46 5.89 -11.80
N ALA A 227 -5.23 5.17 -12.61
CA ALA A 227 -6.49 5.70 -13.16
C ALA A 227 -7.56 5.93 -12.08
N GLU A 228 -7.51 5.17 -10.99
CA GLU A 228 -8.37 5.32 -9.81
C GLU A 228 -7.93 6.46 -8.88
N GLY A 229 -6.75 7.02 -9.06
CA GLY A 229 -6.25 8.16 -8.28
C GLY A 229 -5.18 7.80 -7.24
N PHE A 230 -4.59 6.60 -7.29
CA PHE A 230 -3.42 6.29 -6.46
C PHE A 230 -2.16 6.93 -7.05
N GLU A 231 -1.30 7.43 -6.15
CA GLU A 231 0.04 7.92 -6.46
C GLU A 231 1.10 7.01 -5.80
N PHE A 232 2.18 6.65 -6.56
CA PHE A 232 3.26 5.77 -6.06
C PHE A 232 4.51 5.86 -6.92
#